data_8cae163afc481b5095f1908b7181206e
#
_entry.id   8cae163afc481b5095f1908b7181206e
#
_cell.length_a   1.000
_cell.length_b   1.000
_cell.length_c   1.000
_cell.angle_alpha   90.00
_cell.angle_beta   90.00
_cell.angle_gamma   90.00
#
_symmetry.space_group_name_H-M   'P 1'
#
loop_
_entity.id
_entity.type
_entity.pdbx_description
1 polymer ?
#
loop_
_entity_poly.entity_id
_entity_poly.type
_entity_poly.pdbx_seq_one_letter_code
_entity_poly.pdbx_strand_id
1 'polypeptide(L)'
;MKLTKEEIEIALRKWNQAWDNHDLEGVMALFHAEVLFDNWTGGTVKGQEALRKAWAPWFANHGEFRFIEEETFIDEREQKVLYRWLLEWPSFEKGQAGKPEKRRGVDVIHFKDGKIINKLTYSKTTIEIDGERHLLHL
;
A
#
# COMPACT_ATOMS: atom_id res chain seq x y z
N MET A 1 -9.37 7.60 -20.26
CA MET A 1 -10.02 8.60 -19.35
C MET A 1 -9.00 9.09 -18.35
N LYS A 2 -8.81 10.39 -18.29
CA LYS A 2 -7.92 10.99 -17.28
C LYS A 2 -8.76 11.52 -16.13
N LEU A 3 -8.29 11.32 -14.92
CA LEU A 3 -8.92 11.88 -13.74
C LEU A 3 -8.37 13.28 -13.47
N THR A 4 -9.23 14.16 -12.97
CA THR A 4 -8.76 15.45 -12.44
C THR A 4 -8.06 15.21 -11.11
N LYS A 5 -7.29 16.19 -10.65
CA LYS A 5 -6.65 16.14 -9.33
C LYS A 5 -7.68 15.85 -8.24
N GLU A 6 -8.84 16.51 -8.27
CA GLU A 6 -9.91 16.27 -7.30
C GLU A 6 -10.45 14.85 -7.36
N GLU A 7 -10.62 14.31 -8.57
CA GLU A 7 -11.08 12.93 -8.73
C GLU A 7 -10.07 11.93 -8.20
N ILE A 8 -8.77 12.19 -8.40
CA ILE A 8 -7.71 11.38 -7.82
C ILE A 8 -7.75 11.44 -6.29
N GLU A 9 -7.90 12.64 -5.73
CA GLU A 9 -8.00 12.82 -4.27
C GLU A 9 -9.18 12.04 -3.69
N ILE A 10 -10.34 12.10 -4.34
CA ILE A 10 -11.54 11.37 -3.92
C ILE A 10 -11.30 9.85 -3.99
N ALA A 11 -10.74 9.38 -5.10
CA ALA A 11 -10.44 7.96 -5.29
C ALA A 11 -9.49 7.43 -4.23
N LEU A 12 -8.42 8.18 -3.93
CA LEU A 12 -7.43 7.80 -2.92
C LEU A 12 -8.00 7.82 -1.51
N ARG A 13 -8.86 8.79 -1.20
CA ARG A 13 -9.51 8.86 0.11
C ARG A 13 -10.39 7.64 0.34
N LYS A 14 -11.16 7.27 -0.68
CA LYS A 14 -12.02 6.09 -0.62
C LYS A 14 -11.19 4.80 -0.51
N TRP A 15 -10.09 4.74 -1.23
CA TRP A 15 -9.15 3.64 -1.21
C TRP A 15 -8.50 3.48 0.17
N ASN A 16 -8.04 4.60 0.76
CA ASN A 16 -7.45 4.59 2.10
C ASN A 16 -8.47 4.16 3.16
N GLN A 17 -9.73 4.53 2.99
CA GLN A 17 -10.80 4.09 3.89
C GLN A 17 -11.01 2.57 3.80
N ALA A 18 -10.92 2.01 2.61
CA ALA A 18 -11.01 0.56 2.42
C ALA A 18 -9.84 -0.17 3.11
N TRP A 19 -8.61 0.39 3.03
CA TRP A 19 -7.47 -0.13 3.77
C TRP A 19 -7.72 -0.09 5.29
N ASP A 20 -8.21 1.03 5.82
CA ASP A 20 -8.50 1.18 7.24
C ASP A 20 -9.58 0.18 7.71
N ASN A 21 -10.53 -0.13 6.86
CA ASN A 21 -11.59 -1.09 7.15
C ASN A 21 -11.19 -2.54 6.90
N HIS A 22 -9.96 -2.79 6.46
CA HIS A 22 -9.49 -4.12 6.08
C HIS A 22 -10.40 -4.79 5.05
N ASP A 23 -10.89 -3.97 4.11
CA ASP A 23 -11.83 -4.37 3.07
C ASP A 23 -11.07 -4.67 1.77
N LEU A 24 -10.75 -5.94 1.55
CA LEU A 24 -9.97 -6.35 0.38
C LEU A 24 -10.65 -5.94 -0.93
N GLU A 25 -11.97 -6.20 -1.06
CA GLU A 25 -12.67 -5.87 -2.30
C GLU A 25 -12.75 -4.36 -2.54
N GLY A 26 -12.89 -3.58 -1.47
CA GLY A 26 -12.84 -2.12 -1.56
C GLY A 26 -11.48 -1.62 -2.02
N VAL A 27 -10.40 -2.25 -1.54
CA VAL A 27 -9.04 -1.94 -1.98
C VAL A 27 -8.86 -2.35 -3.45
N MET A 28 -9.29 -3.55 -3.81
CA MET A 28 -9.15 -4.06 -5.19
C MET A 28 -9.94 -3.24 -6.20
N ALA A 29 -11.04 -2.62 -5.79
CA ALA A 29 -11.93 -1.87 -6.69
C ALA A 29 -11.23 -0.74 -7.45
N LEU A 30 -10.15 -0.16 -6.90
CA LEU A 30 -9.42 0.92 -7.57
C LEU A 30 -8.33 0.40 -8.51
N PHE A 31 -8.01 -0.88 -8.48
CA PHE A 31 -6.96 -1.43 -9.35
C PHE A 31 -7.46 -1.72 -10.76
N HIS A 32 -6.59 -1.42 -11.72
CA HIS A 32 -6.78 -1.81 -13.11
C HIS A 32 -6.67 -3.32 -13.24
N ALA A 33 -7.39 -3.92 -14.20
CA ALA A 33 -7.32 -5.36 -14.46
C ALA A 33 -5.89 -5.85 -14.69
N GLU A 34 -5.03 -5.02 -15.29
CA GLU A 34 -3.65 -5.33 -15.61
C GLU A 34 -2.63 -4.70 -14.67
N VAL A 35 -3.04 -4.40 -13.43
CA VAL A 35 -2.18 -3.74 -12.45
C VAL A 35 -0.88 -4.49 -12.23
N LEU A 36 0.21 -3.74 -12.06
CA LEU A 36 1.50 -4.24 -11.58
C LEU A 36 1.71 -3.75 -10.15
N PHE A 37 1.88 -4.68 -9.23
CA PHE A 37 2.32 -4.39 -7.87
C PHE A 37 3.77 -4.82 -7.73
N ASP A 38 4.63 -3.85 -7.38
CA ASP A 38 6.06 -4.09 -7.11
C ASP A 38 6.26 -3.82 -5.62
N ASN A 39 6.51 -4.90 -4.87
CA ASN A 39 6.58 -4.84 -3.41
C ASN A 39 7.98 -4.41 -2.93
N TRP A 40 8.06 -3.93 -1.70
CA TRP A 40 9.34 -3.54 -1.07
C TRP A 40 10.32 -4.72 -0.96
N THR A 41 9.84 -5.95 -0.98
CA THR A 41 10.68 -7.17 -0.97
C THR A 41 11.36 -7.42 -2.32
N GLY A 42 10.98 -6.69 -3.37
CA GLY A 42 11.43 -6.92 -4.74
C GLY A 42 10.56 -7.90 -5.52
N GLY A 43 9.59 -8.54 -4.85
CA GLY A 43 8.62 -9.40 -5.52
C GLY A 43 7.59 -8.59 -6.30
N THR A 44 7.14 -9.12 -7.42
CA THR A 44 6.12 -8.48 -8.26
C THR A 44 4.91 -9.38 -8.45
N VAL A 45 3.73 -8.75 -8.56
CA VAL A 45 2.48 -9.46 -8.89
C VAL A 45 1.83 -8.69 -10.02
N LYS A 46 1.46 -9.39 -11.09
CA LYS A 46 0.80 -8.79 -12.24
C LYS A 46 -0.64 -9.28 -12.37
N GLY A 47 -1.54 -8.31 -12.55
CA GLY A 47 -2.96 -8.57 -12.74
C GLY A 47 -3.76 -8.51 -11.45
N GLN A 48 -4.98 -8.00 -11.56
CA GLN A 48 -5.88 -7.80 -10.43
C GLN A 48 -6.21 -9.12 -9.71
N GLU A 49 -6.49 -10.18 -10.47
CA GLU A 49 -6.84 -11.47 -9.87
C GLU A 49 -5.68 -12.11 -9.13
N ALA A 50 -4.46 -12.02 -9.68
CA ALA A 50 -3.28 -12.54 -9.02
C ALA A 50 -3.00 -11.75 -7.74
N LEU A 51 -3.19 -10.44 -7.77
CA LEU A 51 -2.99 -9.58 -6.61
C LEU A 51 -4.02 -9.87 -5.52
N ARG A 52 -5.29 -10.08 -5.90
CA ARG A 52 -6.34 -10.47 -4.96
C ARG A 52 -5.97 -11.77 -4.25
N LYS A 53 -5.51 -12.76 -4.99
CA LYS A 53 -5.09 -14.05 -4.43
C LYS A 53 -3.88 -13.91 -3.50
N ALA A 54 -2.92 -13.05 -3.87
CA ALA A 54 -1.72 -12.81 -3.07
C ALA A 54 -2.06 -12.12 -1.74
N TRP A 55 -3.01 -11.20 -1.75
CA TRP A 55 -3.37 -10.40 -0.57
C TRP A 55 -4.47 -11.02 0.30
N ALA A 56 -5.27 -11.94 -0.23
CA ALA A 56 -6.40 -12.52 0.52
C ALA A 56 -5.99 -13.13 1.87
N PRO A 57 -4.91 -13.93 1.97
CA PRO A 57 -4.50 -14.48 3.27
C PRO A 57 -4.11 -13.39 4.27
N TRP A 58 -3.43 -12.34 3.81
CA TRP A 58 -3.01 -11.25 4.66
C TRP A 58 -4.22 -10.45 5.18
N PHE A 59 -5.19 -10.16 4.31
CA PHE A 59 -6.41 -9.48 4.74
C PHE A 59 -7.26 -10.33 5.68
N ALA A 60 -7.24 -11.66 5.51
CA ALA A 60 -7.96 -12.58 6.40
C ALA A 60 -7.34 -12.63 7.80
N ASN A 61 -6.01 -12.45 7.91
CA ASN A 61 -5.27 -12.47 9.16
C ASN A 61 -4.46 -11.17 9.31
N HIS A 62 -5.15 -10.03 9.24
CA HIS A 62 -4.51 -8.73 9.12
C HIS A 62 -3.85 -8.19 10.39
N GLY A 63 -4.15 -8.74 11.57
CA GLY A 63 -3.50 -8.33 12.81
C GLY A 63 -3.67 -6.86 13.15
N GLU A 64 -4.78 -6.23 12.71
CA GLU A 64 -5.06 -4.82 12.96
C GLU A 64 -4.04 -3.86 12.30
N PHE A 65 -3.47 -4.23 11.15
CA PHE A 65 -2.57 -3.32 10.44
C PHE A 65 -3.29 -2.02 10.09
N ARG A 66 -2.53 -0.93 10.09
CA ARG A 66 -3.05 0.39 9.79
C ARG A 66 -2.04 1.19 9.00
N PHE A 67 -2.46 1.75 7.86
CA PHE A 67 -1.66 2.70 7.08
C PHE A 67 -2.11 4.11 7.39
N ILE A 68 -1.17 4.96 7.73
CA ILE A 68 -1.41 6.37 8.03
C ILE A 68 -0.75 7.20 6.95
N GLU A 69 -1.53 8.02 6.24
CA GLU A 69 -1.00 8.92 5.24
C GLU A 69 -0.15 10.00 5.91
N GLU A 70 1.10 10.16 5.45
CA GLU A 70 1.97 11.23 5.94
C GLU A 70 2.07 12.39 4.95
N GLU A 71 2.07 12.09 3.66
CA GLU A 71 2.23 13.12 2.64
C GLU A 71 1.82 12.56 1.27
N THR A 72 1.13 13.38 0.47
CA THR A 72 0.69 12.96 -0.86
C THR A 72 0.97 14.07 -1.88
N PHE A 73 1.62 13.73 -2.99
CA PHE A 73 1.80 14.61 -4.14
C PHE A 73 1.08 14.02 -5.34
N ILE A 74 0.32 14.86 -6.05
CA ILE A 74 -0.44 14.43 -7.21
C ILE A 74 0.01 15.21 -8.43
N ASP A 75 0.39 14.49 -9.49
CA ASP A 75 0.63 15.05 -10.80
C ASP A 75 -0.55 14.66 -11.70
N GLU A 76 -1.49 15.60 -11.86
CA GLU A 76 -2.69 15.36 -12.66
C GLU A 76 -2.33 15.09 -14.12
N ARG A 77 -1.40 15.85 -14.67
CA ARG A 77 -1.00 15.73 -16.07
C ARG A 77 -0.48 14.35 -16.41
N GLU A 78 0.40 13.82 -15.54
CA GLU A 78 1.03 12.50 -15.73
C GLU A 78 0.24 11.36 -15.12
N GLN A 79 -0.86 11.66 -14.42
CA GLN A 79 -1.69 10.66 -13.73
C GLN A 79 -0.89 9.84 -12.75
N LYS A 80 -0.03 10.50 -11.98
CA LYS A 80 0.89 9.87 -11.03
C LYS A 80 0.72 10.47 -9.65
N VAL A 81 0.93 9.63 -8.64
CA VAL A 81 0.83 10.02 -7.24
C VAL A 81 2.02 9.48 -6.49
N LEU A 82 2.60 10.30 -5.62
CA LEU A 82 3.55 9.84 -4.63
C LEU A 82 2.83 9.88 -3.29
N TYR A 83 2.74 8.74 -2.62
CA TYR A 83 2.02 8.56 -1.38
C TYR A 83 2.97 8.06 -0.30
N ARG A 84 3.29 8.90 0.68
CA ARG A 84 4.17 8.55 1.78
C ARG A 84 3.33 8.10 2.98
N TRP A 85 3.68 6.94 3.56
CA TRP A 85 2.86 6.30 4.58
C TRP A 85 3.68 5.83 5.78
N LEU A 86 2.98 5.72 6.91
CA LEU A 86 3.41 5.02 8.11
C LEU A 86 2.53 3.78 8.26
N LEU A 87 3.14 2.62 8.37
CA LEU A 87 2.44 1.38 8.67
C LEU A 87 2.65 1.05 10.14
N GLU A 88 1.55 0.81 10.84
CA GLU A 88 1.55 0.28 12.20
C GLU A 88 0.89 -1.09 12.19
N TRP A 89 1.57 -2.10 12.68
CA TRP A 89 1.06 -3.45 12.76
C TRP A 89 1.80 -4.26 13.83
N PRO A 90 1.26 -5.44 14.24
CA PRO A 90 2.04 -6.37 15.04
C PRO A 90 3.15 -6.95 14.16
N SER A 91 4.39 -6.95 14.65
CA SER A 91 5.54 -7.38 13.87
C SER A 91 5.46 -8.84 13.48
N PHE A 92 5.93 -9.15 12.27
CA PHE A 92 6.12 -10.50 11.78
C PHE A 92 7.62 -10.86 11.69
N GLU A 93 8.50 -9.97 12.18
CA GLU A 93 9.94 -10.20 12.14
C GLU A 93 10.35 -11.30 13.10
N LYS A 94 11.34 -12.08 12.69
CA LYS A 94 11.83 -13.23 13.48
C LYS A 94 12.25 -12.78 14.87
N GLY A 95 11.69 -13.44 15.89
CA GLY A 95 11.96 -13.14 17.29
C GLY A 95 11.19 -11.95 17.83
N GLN A 96 10.38 -11.28 17.02
CA GLN A 96 9.65 -10.07 17.39
C GLN A 96 8.14 -10.20 17.21
N ALA A 97 7.66 -11.41 16.92
CA ALA A 97 6.26 -11.64 16.57
C ALA A 97 5.29 -11.02 17.59
N GLY A 98 4.33 -10.26 17.07
CA GLY A 98 3.27 -9.63 17.85
C GLY A 98 3.65 -8.31 18.54
N LYS A 99 4.93 -7.92 18.55
CA LYS A 99 5.34 -6.64 19.15
C LYS A 99 4.94 -5.48 18.25
N PRO A 100 4.63 -4.29 18.83
CA PRO A 100 4.25 -3.12 18.01
C PRO A 100 5.39 -2.72 17.07
N GLU A 101 5.10 -2.71 15.76
CA GLU A 101 6.06 -2.30 14.74
C GLU A 101 5.57 -1.08 13.99
N LYS A 102 6.49 -0.16 13.70
CA LYS A 102 6.28 0.98 12.81
C LYS A 102 7.23 0.89 11.63
N ARG A 103 6.68 1.02 10.44
CA ARG A 103 7.43 0.94 9.19
C ARG A 103 7.02 2.12 8.31
N ARG A 104 7.99 2.77 7.66
CA ARG A 104 7.72 3.88 6.76
C ARG A 104 8.14 3.57 5.34
N GLY A 105 7.38 4.09 4.41
CA GLY A 105 7.69 3.92 3.01
C GLY A 105 6.93 4.89 2.13
N VAL A 106 7.06 4.68 0.83
CA VAL A 106 6.33 5.43 -0.19
C VAL A 106 5.80 4.48 -1.25
N ASP A 107 4.65 4.85 -1.80
CA ASP A 107 4.13 4.25 -3.02
C ASP A 107 4.27 5.26 -4.15
N VAL A 108 4.76 4.81 -5.29
CA VAL A 108 4.62 5.54 -6.54
C VAL A 108 3.47 4.89 -7.29
N ILE A 109 2.40 5.66 -7.50
CA ILE A 109 1.16 5.14 -8.05
C ILE A 109 0.92 5.75 -9.42
N HIS A 110 0.65 4.91 -10.42
CA HIS A 110 0.26 5.39 -11.76
C HIS A 110 -1.19 5.00 -12.01
N PHE A 111 -1.98 5.97 -12.51
CA PHE A 111 -3.35 5.73 -12.92
C PHE A 111 -3.42 5.54 -14.43
N LYS A 112 -4.31 4.66 -14.87
CA LYS A 112 -4.69 4.49 -16.28
C LYS A 112 -6.18 4.19 -16.34
N ASP A 113 -6.88 4.95 -17.17
CA ASP A 113 -8.34 4.80 -17.31
C ASP A 113 -9.09 4.84 -15.98
N GLY A 114 -8.65 5.73 -15.09
CA GLY A 114 -9.29 5.95 -13.80
C GLY A 114 -8.96 4.90 -12.75
N LYS A 115 -8.03 3.98 -13.01
CA LYS A 115 -7.64 2.90 -12.10
C LYS A 115 -6.13 2.88 -11.90
N ILE A 116 -5.69 2.31 -10.80
CA ILE A 116 -4.26 2.13 -10.52
C ILE A 116 -3.72 1.03 -11.42
N ILE A 117 -2.81 1.40 -12.31
CA ILE A 117 -2.12 0.45 -13.20
C ILE A 117 -0.77 0.02 -12.64
N ASN A 118 -0.09 0.88 -11.86
CA ASN A 118 1.15 0.55 -11.18
C ASN A 118 1.09 0.99 -9.73
N LYS A 119 1.46 0.11 -8.83
CA LYS A 119 1.69 0.42 -7.41
C LYS A 119 3.11 -0.04 -7.09
N LEU A 120 4.03 0.91 -7.03
CA LEU A 120 5.43 0.64 -6.81
C LEU A 120 5.77 1.03 -5.37
N THR A 121 6.03 0.05 -4.54
CA THR A 121 6.14 0.22 -3.09
C THR A 121 7.59 0.13 -2.63
N TYR A 122 8.04 1.15 -1.91
CA TYR A 122 9.38 1.23 -1.35
C TYR A 122 9.28 1.41 0.16
N SER A 123 10.16 0.77 0.90
CA SER A 123 10.21 0.87 2.36
C SER A 123 11.59 1.36 2.80
N LYS A 124 11.63 2.06 3.93
CA LYS A 124 12.91 2.30 4.60
C LYS A 124 13.52 0.97 5.00
N THR A 125 14.85 0.92 5.07
CA THR A 125 15.58 -0.29 5.48
C THR A 125 15.61 -0.49 6.98
N THR A 126 15.26 0.52 7.76
CA THR A 126 15.14 0.42 9.22
C THR A 126 13.69 0.60 9.63
N ILE A 127 13.27 -0.22 10.58
CA ILE A 127 11.93 -0.21 11.16
C ILE A 127 12.05 -0.03 12.67
N GLU A 128 10.93 0.31 13.33
CA GLU A 128 10.87 0.43 14.76
C GLU A 128 9.99 -0.67 15.32
N ILE A 129 10.53 -1.46 16.23
CA ILE A 129 9.79 -2.52 16.91
C ILE A 129 9.91 -2.27 18.40
N ASP A 130 8.76 -2.12 19.07
CA ASP A 130 8.70 -1.89 20.51
C ASP A 130 9.55 -0.68 20.93
N GLY A 131 9.60 0.36 20.07
CA GLY A 131 10.36 1.58 20.30
C GLY A 131 11.84 1.51 19.92
N GLU A 132 12.34 0.37 19.49
CA GLU A 132 13.75 0.17 19.13
C GLU A 132 13.92 0.04 17.62
N ARG A 133 15.05 0.54 17.14
CA ARG A 133 15.40 0.50 15.71
C ARG A 133 15.95 -0.87 15.32
N HIS A 134 15.40 -1.42 14.25
CA HIS A 134 15.83 -2.71 13.70
C HIS A 134 16.07 -2.59 12.21
N LEU A 135 17.00 -3.37 11.68
CA LEU A 135 17.20 -3.49 10.25
C LEU A 135 16.12 -4.42 9.67
N LEU A 136 15.51 -4.03 8.58
CA LEU A 136 14.49 -4.86 7.91
C LEU A 136 15.14 -6.12 7.34
N HIS A 137 14.53 -7.28 7.61
CA HIS A 137 14.92 -8.57 7.05
C HIS A 137 13.91 -8.96 5.96
N LEU A 138 14.40 -9.43 4.84
CA LEU A 138 13.59 -9.85 3.70
C LEU A 138 13.41 -11.37 3.68
#